data_6993927479a2c035ca1b114d750d1eae
#
_entry.id   6993927479a2c035ca1b114d750d1eae
#
_cell.length_a   1.000
_cell.length_b   1.000
_cell.length_c   1.000
_cell.angle_alpha   90.00
_cell.angle_beta   90.00
_cell.angle_gamma   90.00
#
_symmetry.space_group_name_H-M   'P 1'
#
loop_
_entity.id
_entity.type
_entity.pdbx_description
1 polymer ?
#
loop_
_entity_poly.entity_id
_entity_poly.type
_entity_poly.pdbx_seq_one_letter_code
_entity_poly.pdbx_strand_id
1 'polypeptide(L)'
;MVERRGPSASETGVAAVQCLEGEDVWAAGATGRFDLELARAACAAVSSVAEGAMEDFDYAEGTPPTAFIIEYRDGFRGTVLMLSGFVSDFGYAARARGEAAPVSCEMYSQRPPAYDGTGEPAAGPVAHFSYLARNVEEMMVTGAPSYPVERTLLASGMLEAALQSRRQGHARIATPHLAVEYKREAALAPHMPKGPRPTGATLLPWPPAKL
;
A
#
# COMPACT_ATOMS: atom_id res chain seq x y z
N MET A 1 -2.19 5.34 0.64
CA MET A 1 -3.23 5.85 -0.27
C MET A 1 -4.41 6.50 0.44
N VAL A 2 -4.81 6.06 1.62
CA VAL A 2 -5.94 6.65 2.36
C VAL A 2 -5.67 8.12 2.69
N GLU A 3 -4.47 8.44 3.14
CA GLU A 3 -4.06 9.81 3.46
C GLU A 3 -3.14 10.36 2.37
N ARG A 4 -3.68 11.25 1.55
CA ARG A 4 -3.01 11.86 0.37
C ARG A 4 -2.73 13.34 0.55
N ARG A 5 -3.34 13.94 1.56
CA ARG A 5 -3.29 15.38 1.80
C ARG A 5 -2.48 15.70 3.05
N GLY A 6 -1.90 16.87 3.06
CA GLY A 6 -1.22 17.38 4.24
C GLY A 6 -2.21 17.68 5.39
N PRO A 7 -1.70 17.92 6.61
CA PRO A 7 -2.55 18.12 7.80
C PRO A 7 -3.47 19.33 7.73
N SER A 8 -3.25 20.24 6.78
CA SER A 8 -4.11 21.42 6.57
C SER A 8 -5.37 21.14 5.75
N ALA A 9 -5.48 20.00 5.07
CA ALA A 9 -6.59 19.67 4.18
C ALA A 9 -7.30 18.38 4.61
N SER A 10 -8.64 18.35 4.48
CA SER A 10 -9.42 17.15 4.76
C SER A 10 -9.27 16.10 3.66
N GLU A 11 -9.23 14.84 4.05
CA GLU A 11 -9.48 13.73 3.13
C GLU A 11 -10.95 13.69 2.74
N THR A 12 -11.27 13.22 1.53
CA THR A 12 -12.61 13.39 0.93
C THR A 12 -13.42 12.10 0.79
N GLY A 13 -12.88 10.99 1.24
CA GLY A 13 -13.54 9.70 1.09
C GLY A 13 -13.51 9.13 -0.32
N VAL A 14 -14.16 7.99 -0.50
CA VAL A 14 -14.13 7.15 -1.71
C VAL A 14 -15.51 7.12 -2.37
N ALA A 15 -15.55 7.29 -3.68
CA ALA A 15 -16.78 7.29 -4.47
C ALA A 15 -17.11 5.90 -5.02
N ALA A 16 -16.11 5.14 -5.45
CA ALA A 16 -16.29 3.79 -5.96
C ALA A 16 -14.98 3.00 -5.92
N VAL A 17 -15.12 1.68 -5.97
CA VAL A 17 -14.01 0.73 -6.08
C VAL A 17 -14.34 -0.30 -7.15
N GLN A 18 -13.34 -0.71 -7.93
CA GLN A 18 -13.44 -1.81 -8.87
C GLN A 18 -12.24 -2.74 -8.74
N CYS A 19 -12.50 -4.04 -8.75
CA CYS A 19 -11.49 -5.09 -8.89
C CYS A 19 -11.48 -5.58 -10.35
N LEU A 20 -10.31 -5.78 -10.92
CA LEU A 20 -10.10 -6.42 -12.23
C LEU A 20 -9.05 -7.51 -12.05
N GLU A 21 -9.12 -8.57 -12.86
CA GLU A 21 -8.18 -9.69 -12.83
C GLU A 21 -7.76 -10.13 -14.24
N GLY A 22 -6.58 -10.72 -14.34
CA GLY A 22 -6.06 -11.26 -15.60
C GLY A 22 -5.86 -10.18 -16.66
N GLU A 23 -6.24 -10.49 -17.89
CA GLU A 23 -6.09 -9.63 -19.06
C GLU A 23 -6.85 -8.30 -18.94
N ASP A 24 -7.95 -8.27 -18.19
CA ASP A 24 -8.72 -7.04 -17.95
C ASP A 24 -7.91 -5.97 -17.22
N VAL A 25 -6.89 -6.38 -16.44
CA VAL A 25 -5.96 -5.45 -15.80
C VAL A 25 -5.19 -4.67 -16.85
N TRP A 26 -4.62 -5.36 -17.82
CA TRP A 26 -3.80 -4.74 -18.87
C TRP A 26 -4.65 -3.92 -19.83
N ALA A 27 -5.83 -4.42 -20.19
CA ALA A 27 -6.80 -3.68 -20.98
C ALA A 27 -7.22 -2.36 -20.28
N ALA A 28 -7.42 -2.39 -18.98
CA ALA A 28 -7.74 -1.19 -18.20
C ALA A 28 -6.57 -0.19 -18.17
N GLY A 29 -5.34 -0.67 -18.06
CA GLY A 29 -4.15 0.16 -18.16
C GLY A 29 -4.00 0.81 -19.53
N ALA A 30 -4.14 0.02 -20.60
CA ALA A 30 -4.06 0.50 -21.99
C ALA A 30 -5.11 1.56 -22.34
N THR A 31 -6.31 1.47 -21.72
CA THR A 31 -7.38 2.46 -21.88
C THR A 31 -7.32 3.63 -20.89
N GLY A 32 -6.24 3.73 -20.10
CA GLY A 32 -6.03 4.84 -19.17
C GLY A 32 -6.92 4.82 -17.92
N ARG A 33 -7.48 3.64 -17.57
CA ARG A 33 -8.20 3.46 -16.30
C ARG A 33 -7.27 3.64 -15.10
N PHE A 34 -6.00 3.30 -15.28
CA PHE A 34 -4.89 3.65 -14.40
C PHE A 34 -3.63 3.94 -15.24
N ASP A 35 -2.63 4.53 -14.61
CA ASP A 35 -1.38 4.93 -15.28
C ASP A 35 -0.37 3.78 -15.25
N LEU A 36 -0.16 3.13 -16.40
CA LEU A 36 0.83 2.05 -16.57
C LEU A 36 2.27 2.50 -16.36
N GLU A 37 2.59 3.77 -16.66
CA GLU A 37 3.93 4.30 -16.40
C GLU A 37 4.23 4.36 -14.91
N LEU A 38 3.23 4.76 -14.09
CA LEU A 38 3.36 4.69 -12.64
C LEU A 38 3.51 3.26 -12.13
N ALA A 39 2.77 2.31 -12.71
CA ALA A 39 2.91 0.90 -12.34
C ALA A 39 4.33 0.39 -12.63
N ARG A 40 4.86 0.67 -13.82
CA ARG A 40 6.24 0.32 -14.20
C ARG A 40 7.27 1.01 -13.30
N ALA A 41 7.08 2.30 -13.00
CA ALA A 41 7.97 3.03 -12.10
C ALA A 41 7.97 2.47 -10.67
N ALA A 42 6.81 2.02 -10.18
CA ALA A 42 6.71 1.36 -8.88
C ALA A 42 7.43 0.01 -8.87
N CYS A 43 7.25 -0.81 -9.91
CA CYS A 43 7.95 -2.09 -10.05
C CYS A 43 9.47 -1.89 -10.16
N ALA A 44 9.92 -0.94 -10.99
CA ALA A 44 11.35 -0.66 -11.16
C ALA A 44 12.05 -0.17 -9.88
N ALA A 45 11.29 0.35 -8.91
CA ALA A 45 11.83 0.78 -7.62
C ALA A 45 12.03 -0.39 -6.63
N VAL A 46 11.48 -1.58 -6.93
CA VAL A 46 11.51 -2.73 -6.01
C VAL A 46 12.65 -3.67 -6.38
N SER A 47 13.48 -4.00 -5.39
CA SER A 47 14.64 -4.88 -5.58
C SER A 47 14.28 -6.33 -5.91
N SER A 48 13.06 -6.76 -5.57
CA SER A 48 12.56 -8.13 -5.77
C SER A 48 11.72 -8.31 -7.06
N VAL A 49 11.79 -7.35 -8.00
CA VAL A 49 11.07 -7.45 -9.27
C VAL A 49 11.68 -8.53 -10.16
N ALA A 50 10.84 -9.33 -10.81
CA ALA A 50 11.26 -10.30 -11.81
C ALA A 50 11.73 -9.61 -13.10
N GLU A 51 12.49 -10.34 -13.94
CA GLU A 51 12.92 -9.85 -15.24
C GLU A 51 11.74 -9.77 -16.23
N GLY A 52 11.82 -8.81 -17.14
CA GLY A 52 10.83 -8.63 -18.21
C GLY A 52 9.74 -7.59 -17.86
N ALA A 53 8.74 -7.55 -18.71
CA ALA A 53 7.59 -6.68 -18.51
C ALA A 53 6.53 -7.38 -17.62
N MET A 54 5.87 -6.63 -16.76
CA MET A 54 4.85 -7.17 -15.88
C MET A 54 3.63 -7.71 -16.65
N GLU A 55 3.39 -7.18 -17.84
CA GLU A 55 2.31 -7.60 -18.73
C GLU A 55 2.56 -8.96 -19.39
N ASP A 56 3.83 -9.31 -19.59
CA ASP A 56 4.27 -10.53 -20.27
C ASP A 56 4.67 -11.64 -19.29
N PHE A 57 4.57 -11.38 -17.99
CA PHE A 57 4.96 -12.33 -16.96
C PHE A 57 3.97 -13.50 -16.87
N ASP A 58 4.49 -14.72 -16.76
CA ASP A 58 3.70 -15.93 -16.60
C ASP A 58 3.22 -16.09 -15.15
N TYR A 59 2.07 -15.51 -14.85
CA TYR A 59 1.46 -15.58 -13.53
C TYR A 59 0.95 -17.00 -13.24
N ALA A 60 1.28 -17.51 -12.06
CA ALA A 60 0.85 -18.84 -11.66
C ALA A 60 -0.68 -19.00 -11.68
N GLU A 61 -1.16 -20.20 -12.04
CA GLU A 61 -2.57 -20.54 -12.00
C GLU A 61 -3.18 -20.25 -10.63
N GLY A 62 -4.34 -19.60 -10.60
CA GLY A 62 -5.03 -19.19 -9.38
C GLY A 62 -4.52 -17.91 -8.72
N THR A 63 -3.47 -17.27 -9.25
CA THR A 63 -2.96 -15.98 -8.79
C THR A 63 -2.76 -14.98 -9.93
N PRO A 64 -3.82 -14.69 -10.71
CA PRO A 64 -3.71 -13.74 -11.82
C PRO A 64 -3.33 -12.34 -11.33
N PRO A 65 -2.75 -11.51 -12.20
CA PRO A 65 -2.58 -10.10 -11.89
C PRO A 65 -3.93 -9.50 -11.51
N THR A 66 -3.96 -8.72 -10.44
CA THR A 66 -5.20 -8.13 -9.93
C THR A 66 -5.00 -6.63 -9.73
N ALA A 67 -5.95 -5.83 -10.19
CA ALA A 67 -5.99 -4.39 -10.00
C ALA A 67 -7.19 -3.98 -9.15
N PHE A 68 -6.95 -3.22 -8.09
CA PHE A 68 -8.00 -2.53 -7.35
C PHE A 68 -7.95 -1.04 -7.70
N ILE A 69 -8.92 -0.58 -8.47
CA ILE A 69 -9.06 0.81 -8.89
C ILE A 69 -9.97 1.52 -7.90
N ILE A 70 -9.45 2.56 -7.24
CA ILE A 70 -10.13 3.31 -6.19
C ILE A 70 -10.37 4.72 -6.71
N GLU A 71 -11.62 5.10 -6.82
CA GLU A 71 -12.05 6.42 -7.26
C GLU A 71 -12.44 7.26 -6.04
N TYR A 72 -11.73 8.35 -5.83
CA TYR A 72 -11.99 9.27 -4.72
C TYR A 72 -12.99 10.35 -5.13
N ARG A 73 -13.69 10.90 -4.14
CA ARG A 73 -14.74 11.91 -4.36
C ARG A 73 -14.23 13.21 -4.97
N ASP A 74 -12.95 13.52 -4.82
CA ASP A 74 -12.29 14.69 -5.40
C ASP A 74 -11.72 14.45 -6.80
N GLY A 75 -12.04 13.31 -7.42
CA GLY A 75 -11.57 12.94 -8.76
C GLY A 75 -10.18 12.29 -8.79
N PHE A 76 -9.49 12.17 -7.66
CA PHE A 76 -8.25 11.41 -7.61
C PHE A 76 -8.54 9.92 -7.85
N ARG A 77 -7.62 9.24 -8.50
CA ARG A 77 -7.67 7.79 -8.69
C ARG A 77 -6.39 7.16 -8.16
N GLY A 78 -6.55 6.17 -7.31
CA GLY A 78 -5.47 5.31 -6.84
C GLY A 78 -5.65 3.90 -7.35
N THR A 79 -4.56 3.19 -7.60
CA THR A 79 -4.60 1.79 -8.02
C THR A 79 -3.66 0.98 -7.18
N VAL A 80 -4.10 -0.17 -6.72
CA VAL A 80 -3.26 -1.19 -6.10
C VAL A 80 -3.19 -2.36 -7.06
N LEU A 81 -1.98 -2.73 -7.45
CA LEU A 81 -1.71 -3.91 -8.26
C LEU A 81 -1.17 -5.03 -7.36
N MET A 82 -1.74 -6.21 -7.47
CA MET A 82 -1.23 -7.43 -6.89
C MET A 82 -0.61 -8.25 -8.02
N LEU A 83 0.72 -8.31 -8.04
CA LEU A 83 1.52 -8.93 -9.09
C LEU A 83 2.32 -10.09 -8.48
N SER A 84 1.61 -11.08 -7.94
CA SER A 84 2.20 -12.21 -7.21
C SER A 84 3.16 -13.01 -8.08
N GLY A 85 4.38 -13.19 -7.61
CA GLY A 85 5.46 -13.83 -8.37
C GLY A 85 6.31 -12.86 -9.18
N PHE A 86 5.74 -11.78 -9.71
CA PHE A 86 6.49 -10.73 -10.40
C PHE A 86 7.17 -9.78 -9.41
N VAL A 87 6.49 -9.41 -8.33
CA VAL A 87 7.02 -8.56 -7.24
C VAL A 87 6.77 -9.25 -5.90
N SER A 88 7.80 -9.36 -5.06
CA SER A 88 7.72 -9.96 -3.72
C SER A 88 7.66 -8.94 -2.59
N ASP A 89 7.85 -7.66 -2.88
CA ASP A 89 7.79 -6.55 -1.94
C ASP A 89 6.80 -5.46 -2.40
N PHE A 90 6.80 -4.32 -1.73
CA PHE A 90 5.86 -3.25 -1.99
C PHE A 90 6.55 -2.09 -2.73
N GLY A 91 6.10 -1.82 -3.95
CA GLY A 91 6.47 -0.63 -4.70
C GLY A 91 5.40 0.46 -4.60
N TYR A 92 5.83 1.71 -4.66
CA TYR A 92 4.95 2.86 -4.74
C TYR A 92 5.44 3.82 -5.82
N ALA A 93 4.53 4.36 -6.60
CA ALA A 93 4.81 5.50 -7.47
C ALA A 93 3.64 6.47 -7.48
N ALA A 94 3.96 7.74 -7.62
CA ALA A 94 2.99 8.81 -7.77
C ALA A 94 3.55 9.93 -8.64
N ARG A 95 2.66 10.66 -9.29
CA ARG A 95 2.99 11.88 -10.02
C ARG A 95 2.38 13.07 -9.29
N ALA A 96 3.22 13.97 -8.83
CA ALA A 96 2.75 15.22 -8.23
C ALA A 96 2.17 16.14 -9.31
N ARG A 97 1.20 16.95 -8.94
CA ARG A 97 0.59 17.91 -9.87
C ARG A 97 1.65 18.91 -10.36
N GLY A 98 1.80 19.00 -11.66
CA GLY A 98 2.80 19.89 -12.31
C GLY A 98 4.16 19.25 -12.55
N GLU A 99 4.39 18.02 -12.04
CA GLU A 99 5.65 17.30 -12.26
C GLU A 99 5.53 16.34 -13.46
N ALA A 100 6.53 16.36 -14.32
CA ALA A 100 6.58 15.47 -15.49
C ALA A 100 7.00 14.06 -15.11
N ALA A 101 7.96 13.92 -14.19
CA ALA A 101 8.49 12.64 -13.76
C ALA A 101 7.75 12.11 -12.52
N PRO A 102 7.50 10.79 -12.45
CA PRO A 102 6.97 10.18 -11.24
C PRO A 102 8.04 10.11 -10.13
N VAL A 103 7.58 10.17 -8.89
CA VAL A 103 8.36 9.76 -7.72
C VAL A 103 8.00 8.30 -7.43
N SER A 104 9.01 7.46 -7.29
CA SER A 104 8.83 6.05 -6.94
C SER A 104 9.74 5.64 -5.80
N CYS A 105 9.32 4.66 -5.04
CA CYS A 105 10.11 4.06 -3.97
C CYS A 105 9.66 2.63 -3.67
N GLU A 106 10.60 1.85 -3.17
CA GLU A 106 10.29 0.60 -2.49
C GLU A 106 9.81 0.90 -1.08
N MET A 107 8.72 0.29 -0.67
CA MET A 107 8.23 0.36 0.70
C MET A 107 8.77 -0.83 1.47
N TYR A 108 9.79 -0.57 2.24
CA TYR A 108 10.52 -1.60 2.96
C TYR A 108 9.75 -2.09 4.19
N SER A 109 9.36 -3.36 4.21
CA SER A 109 8.96 -4.03 5.44
C SER A 109 10.22 -4.62 6.08
N GLN A 110 10.58 -4.18 7.29
CA GLN A 110 11.72 -4.74 8.02
C GLN A 110 11.45 -6.22 8.29
N ARG A 111 11.97 -7.08 7.45
CA ARG A 111 12.00 -8.51 7.68
C ARG A 111 13.34 -8.86 8.32
N PRO A 112 13.40 -9.83 9.25
CA PRO A 112 14.66 -10.41 9.63
C PRO A 112 15.37 -10.94 8.38
N PRO A 113 16.71 -11.00 8.36
CA PRO A 113 17.41 -11.64 7.26
C PRO A 113 16.83 -13.03 7.04
N ALA A 114 16.63 -13.38 5.80
CA ALA A 114 16.13 -14.70 5.46
C ALA A 114 17.04 -15.83 5.96
N TYR A 115 18.28 -15.47 6.36
CA TYR A 115 19.30 -16.39 6.79
C TYR A 115 20.07 -15.82 7.98
N ASP A 116 20.25 -16.61 9.01
CA ASP A 116 21.09 -16.29 10.18
C ASP A 116 22.59 -16.57 9.93
N GLY A 117 22.98 -16.86 8.70
CA GLY A 117 24.32 -17.30 8.30
C GLY A 117 24.51 -18.82 8.29
N THR A 118 23.53 -19.59 8.74
CA THR A 118 23.55 -21.06 8.71
C THR A 118 22.82 -21.63 7.49
N GLY A 119 22.14 -20.80 6.73
CA GLY A 119 21.28 -21.21 5.60
C GLY A 119 19.83 -21.50 5.99
N GLU A 120 19.51 -21.46 7.27
CA GLU A 120 18.16 -21.64 7.76
C GLU A 120 17.41 -20.28 7.86
N PRO A 121 16.09 -20.29 7.61
CA PRO A 121 15.28 -19.08 7.80
C PRO A 121 15.37 -18.62 9.26
N ALA A 122 15.77 -17.37 9.47
CA ALA A 122 15.80 -16.81 10.82
C ALA A 122 14.38 -16.71 11.38
N ALA A 123 14.09 -17.47 12.42
CA ALA A 123 12.87 -17.39 13.20
C ALA A 123 12.94 -16.17 14.13
N GLY A 124 12.78 -14.96 13.57
CA GLY A 124 12.80 -13.73 14.35
C GLY A 124 11.47 -12.98 14.30
N PRO A 125 11.17 -12.14 15.31
CA PRO A 125 9.99 -11.30 15.28
C PRO A 125 10.06 -10.34 14.09
N VAL A 126 8.93 -10.16 13.41
CA VAL A 126 8.81 -9.23 12.28
C VAL A 126 8.80 -7.82 12.85
N ALA A 127 9.88 -7.05 12.67
CA ALA A 127 10.14 -5.80 13.38
C ALA A 127 9.03 -4.73 13.20
N HIS A 128 8.35 -4.71 12.05
CA HIS A 128 7.26 -3.76 11.81
C HIS A 128 6.05 -3.95 12.76
N PHE A 129 5.81 -5.17 13.24
CA PHE A 129 4.78 -5.40 14.26
C PHE A 129 5.15 -4.83 15.62
N SER A 130 6.43 -4.68 15.94
CA SER A 130 6.86 -4.03 17.17
C SER A 130 6.44 -2.56 17.21
N TYR A 131 6.52 -1.86 16.08
CA TYR A 131 6.03 -0.48 15.98
C TYR A 131 4.52 -0.39 16.06
N LEU A 132 3.80 -1.34 15.45
CA LEU A 132 2.35 -1.44 15.61
C LEU A 132 1.97 -1.63 17.07
N ALA A 133 2.60 -2.58 17.76
CA ALA A 133 2.35 -2.87 19.18
C ALA A 133 2.61 -1.62 20.05
N ARG A 134 3.69 -0.89 19.81
CA ARG A 134 3.98 0.35 20.54
C ARG A 134 2.93 1.44 20.32
N ASN A 135 2.43 1.60 19.11
CA ASN A 135 1.35 2.54 18.84
C ASN A 135 0.05 2.13 19.57
N VAL A 136 -0.23 0.82 19.65
CA VAL A 136 -1.36 0.28 20.39
C VAL A 136 -1.19 0.52 21.90
N GLU A 137 0.00 0.22 22.43
CA GLU A 137 0.32 0.46 23.84
C GLU A 137 0.16 1.93 24.21
N GLU A 138 0.72 2.84 23.41
CA GLU A 138 0.59 4.28 23.65
C GLU A 138 -0.86 4.72 23.61
N MET A 139 -1.66 4.25 22.65
CA MET A 139 -3.09 4.52 22.59
C MET A 139 -3.82 4.06 23.86
N MET A 140 -3.48 2.87 24.37
CA MET A 140 -4.11 2.34 25.60
C MET A 140 -3.72 3.13 26.84
N VAL A 141 -2.47 3.60 26.92
CA VAL A 141 -1.98 4.38 28.07
C VAL A 141 -2.48 5.82 28.04
N THR A 142 -2.52 6.43 26.87
CA THR A 142 -2.86 7.87 26.73
C THR A 142 -4.32 8.12 26.43
N GLY A 143 -5.07 7.13 25.98
CA GLY A 143 -6.41 7.28 25.44
C GLY A 143 -6.48 8.00 24.10
N ALA A 144 -5.34 8.26 23.45
CA ALA A 144 -5.25 9.00 22.18
C ALA A 144 -4.77 8.09 21.06
N PRO A 145 -5.58 7.86 20.01
CA PRO A 145 -5.19 7.04 18.89
C PRO A 145 -4.14 7.73 18.00
N SER A 146 -3.27 6.96 17.36
CA SER A 146 -2.23 7.47 16.44
C SER A 146 -2.81 8.08 15.15
N TYR A 147 -4.05 7.80 14.84
CA TYR A 147 -4.79 8.34 13.69
C TYR A 147 -6.31 8.24 13.91
N PRO A 148 -7.11 9.06 13.21
CA PRO A 148 -8.57 9.02 13.31
C PRO A 148 -9.15 7.68 12.84
N VAL A 149 -10.24 7.23 13.44
CA VAL A 149 -10.91 5.96 13.11
C VAL A 149 -11.43 5.94 11.66
N GLU A 150 -11.72 7.10 11.11
CA GLU A 150 -12.15 7.29 9.71
C GLU A 150 -11.14 6.72 8.71
N ARG A 151 -9.85 6.76 9.04
CA ARG A 151 -8.81 6.11 8.24
C ARG A 151 -9.02 4.60 8.14
N THR A 152 -9.33 3.94 9.26
CA THR A 152 -9.62 2.51 9.30
C THR A 152 -10.93 2.20 8.58
N LEU A 153 -11.96 3.00 8.77
CA LEU A 153 -13.23 2.86 8.07
C LEU A 153 -13.04 2.90 6.55
N LEU A 154 -12.29 3.88 6.04
CA LEU A 154 -12.00 3.98 4.61
C LEU A 154 -11.18 2.78 4.10
N ALA A 155 -10.14 2.36 4.82
CA ALA A 155 -9.32 1.23 4.41
C ALA A 155 -10.12 -0.07 4.35
N SER A 156 -10.91 -0.36 5.38
CA SER A 156 -11.74 -1.57 5.46
C SER A 156 -12.88 -1.54 4.46
N GLY A 157 -13.54 -0.40 4.27
CA GLY A 157 -14.61 -0.24 3.29
C GLY A 157 -14.14 -0.33 1.83
N MET A 158 -12.94 0.17 1.53
CA MET A 158 -12.31 -0.04 0.22
C MET A 158 -12.05 -1.52 -0.05
N LEU A 159 -11.53 -2.25 0.95
CA LEU A 159 -11.29 -3.69 0.83
C LEU A 159 -12.61 -4.46 0.64
N GLU A 160 -13.63 -4.15 1.43
CA GLU A 160 -14.96 -4.75 1.29
C GLU A 160 -15.52 -4.55 -0.12
N ALA A 161 -15.52 -3.31 -0.61
CA ALA A 161 -16.01 -2.98 -1.95
C ALA A 161 -15.20 -3.68 -3.05
N ALA A 162 -13.89 -3.83 -2.88
CA ALA A 162 -13.03 -4.56 -3.80
C ALA A 162 -13.40 -6.05 -3.87
N LEU A 163 -13.62 -6.70 -2.74
CA LEU A 163 -14.06 -8.10 -2.67
C LEU A 163 -15.49 -8.27 -3.21
N GLN A 164 -16.36 -7.29 -2.99
CA GLN A 164 -17.72 -7.28 -3.56
C GLN A 164 -17.65 -7.15 -5.09
N SER A 165 -16.82 -6.25 -5.62
CA SER A 165 -16.58 -6.12 -7.06
C SER A 165 -16.15 -7.45 -7.68
N ARG A 166 -15.17 -8.11 -7.09
CA ARG A 166 -14.66 -9.42 -7.52
C ARG A 166 -15.79 -10.45 -7.59
N ARG A 167 -16.63 -10.55 -6.56
CA ARG A 167 -17.77 -11.50 -6.51
C ARG A 167 -18.88 -11.17 -7.50
N GLN A 168 -19.00 -9.92 -7.91
CA GLN A 168 -20.04 -9.45 -8.85
C GLN A 168 -19.50 -9.33 -10.30
N GLY A 169 -18.54 -10.15 -10.68
CA GLY A 169 -17.99 -10.17 -12.04
C GLY A 169 -17.25 -8.88 -12.39
N HIS A 170 -16.49 -8.35 -11.45
CA HIS A 170 -15.68 -7.14 -11.63
C HIS A 170 -16.48 -5.85 -11.81
N ALA A 171 -17.73 -5.83 -11.33
CA ALA A 171 -18.57 -4.64 -11.38
C ALA A 171 -17.93 -3.49 -10.57
N ARG A 172 -18.11 -2.26 -11.05
CA ARG A 172 -17.75 -1.06 -10.31
C ARG A 172 -18.75 -0.85 -9.17
N ILE A 173 -18.28 -0.88 -7.94
CA ILE A 173 -19.09 -0.75 -6.72
C ILE A 173 -19.09 0.70 -6.24
N ALA A 174 -20.24 1.34 -6.23
CA ALA A 174 -20.42 2.66 -5.62
C ALA A 174 -20.35 2.55 -4.08
N THR A 175 -19.66 3.48 -3.45
CA THR A 175 -19.43 3.47 -2.00
C THR A 175 -19.95 4.74 -1.31
N PRO A 176 -21.26 5.03 -1.35
CA PRO A 176 -21.82 6.24 -0.75
C PRO A 176 -21.57 6.31 0.77
N HIS A 177 -21.48 5.17 1.44
CA HIS A 177 -21.17 5.06 2.86
C HIS A 177 -19.71 5.44 3.20
N LEU A 178 -18.82 5.49 2.21
CA LEU A 178 -17.45 5.97 2.37
C LEU A 178 -17.27 7.46 2.02
N ALA A 179 -18.36 8.21 2.01
CA ALA A 179 -18.35 9.67 1.93
C ALA A 179 -17.91 10.28 3.27
N VAL A 180 -16.69 9.96 3.68
CA VAL A 180 -16.13 10.31 4.98
C VAL A 180 -15.07 11.37 4.79
N GLU A 181 -15.20 12.47 5.52
CA GLU A 181 -14.22 13.55 5.54
C GLU A 181 -13.56 13.63 6.91
N TYR A 182 -12.24 13.70 6.92
CA TYR A 182 -11.48 13.90 8.16
C TYR A 182 -10.16 14.60 7.87
N LYS A 183 -9.61 15.22 8.92
CA LYS A 183 -8.27 15.80 8.89
C LYS A 183 -7.32 14.89 9.63
N ARG A 184 -6.15 14.68 9.04
CA ARG A 184 -5.04 14.05 9.74
C ARG A 184 -4.53 15.00 10.82
N GLU A 185 -4.55 14.57 12.06
CA GLU A 185 -3.92 15.32 13.14
C GLU A 185 -2.39 15.24 13.05
N ALA A 186 -1.76 16.41 12.96
CA ALA A 186 -0.30 16.50 12.86
C ALA A 186 0.39 16.14 14.20
N ALA A 187 -0.36 16.15 15.32
CA ALA A 187 0.20 16.03 16.66
C ALA A 187 0.53 14.58 17.06
N LEU A 188 -0.13 13.60 16.47
CA LEU A 188 0.04 12.19 16.80
C LEU A 188 0.85 11.49 15.70
N ALA A 189 2.16 11.72 15.68
CA ALA A 189 3.03 10.97 14.81
C ALA A 189 3.14 9.52 15.31
N PRO A 190 2.78 8.52 14.50
CA PRO A 190 2.95 7.13 14.89
C PRO A 190 4.42 6.81 15.17
N HIS A 191 4.67 5.83 16.02
CA HIS A 191 6.02 5.32 16.20
C HIS A 191 6.56 4.79 14.88
N MET A 192 7.65 5.37 14.42
CA MET A 192 8.32 5.01 13.19
C MET A 192 9.82 4.95 13.41
N PRO A 193 10.56 4.11 12.66
CA PRO A 193 12.00 4.11 12.72
C PRO A 193 12.56 5.46 12.27
N LYS A 194 13.54 5.97 13.01
CA LYS A 194 14.27 7.21 12.71
C LYS A 194 15.67 6.88 12.20
N GLY A 195 16.15 7.69 11.27
CA GLY A 195 17.49 7.54 10.71
C GLY A 195 17.50 6.95 9.29
N PRO A 196 18.68 6.80 8.70
CA PRO A 196 18.82 6.22 7.39
C PRO A 196 18.36 4.77 7.42
N ARG A 197 17.74 4.35 6.32
CA ARG A 197 17.32 2.98 6.13
C ARG A 197 18.54 2.04 6.18
N PRO A 198 18.50 0.95 6.95
CA PRO A 198 19.59 -0.01 6.94
C PRO A 198 19.70 -0.67 5.56
N THR A 199 20.90 -0.85 5.08
CA THR A 199 21.18 -1.70 3.93
C THR A 199 21.13 -3.15 4.39
N GLY A 200 20.23 -3.92 3.79
CA GLY A 200 20.02 -5.32 4.16
C GLY A 200 19.08 -5.51 5.35
N ALA A 201 18.67 -6.73 5.54
CA ALA A 201 17.80 -7.13 6.63
C ALA A 201 18.56 -7.18 7.94
N THR A 202 17.94 -6.78 9.04
CA THR A 202 18.49 -6.91 10.38
C THR A 202 17.50 -7.65 11.28
N LEU A 203 18.02 -8.46 12.21
CA LEU A 203 17.21 -9.18 13.19
C LEU A 203 16.63 -8.25 14.27
N LEU A 204 17.13 -7.04 14.37
CA LEU A 204 16.71 -6.07 15.38
C LEU A 204 15.73 -5.06 14.79
N PRO A 205 14.71 -4.63 15.56
CA PRO A 205 13.90 -3.47 15.21
C PRO A 205 14.78 -2.27 14.93
N TRP A 206 14.55 -1.56 13.86
CA TRP A 206 15.33 -0.38 13.50
C TRP A 206 14.51 0.91 13.66
N PRO A 207 15.08 1.91 14.34
CA PRO A 207 16.18 1.86 15.30
C PRO A 207 15.77 1.06 16.54
N PRO A 208 16.75 0.56 17.33
CA PRO A 208 16.41 -0.12 18.57
C PRO A 208 15.55 0.82 19.43
N ALA A 209 14.45 0.27 19.93
CA ALA A 209 13.53 1.03 20.76
C ALA A 209 14.29 1.57 21.98
N LYS A 210 14.37 2.89 22.09
CA LYS A 210 14.71 3.48 23.37
C LYS A 210 13.48 3.36 24.26
N LEU A 211 13.57 2.49 25.25
CA LEU A 211 12.64 2.47 26.38
C LEU A 211 12.75 3.78 27.14
#